data_9f9ce4b92e7230d6524ebd69cad43ddf
#
_entry.id   9f9ce4b92e7230d6524ebd69cad43ddf
#
_cell.length_a   1.000
_cell.length_b   1.000
_cell.length_c   1.000
_cell.angle_alpha   90.00
_cell.angle_beta   90.00
_cell.angle_gamma   90.00
#
_symmetry.space_group_name_H-M   'P 1'
#
loop_
_entity.id
_entity.type
_entity.pdbx_description
1 polymer ?
#
loop_
_entity_poly.entity_id
_entity_poly.type
_entity_poly.pdbx_seq_one_letter_code
_entity_poly.pdbx_strand_id
1 'polypeptide(L)'
;MAHLFCGTAEGVRRYEPHLHNGRLFCLAYNREMPDSHHPRRIACLQPSATVILASVGKLDRVVACTKYCVDVVPELRGGLRKDVRKDSANGKRRIVIIADSWTSKASEILGAQPDLVIAAVPYQEAAVTEILKAGIRFLGLAPRTLDDIYTDIALISASVGAGERGSRVISDMQAAIEDVRRQTASLPRKRVFSEEWGKPIIASQPWVAELVEAAGGEFLGKPGSQCYAVEIARLDPEVIIAAWCGAGDRVPLARIASASASERGWSETTAARNAQVYCISDELLNTPAPTLVAGLRALAGAIHPAVFGPQPGLRSVTQVPQPRLPRRG
;
A
#
# COMPACT_ATOMS: atom_id res chain seq x y z
N MET A 1 32.85 -12.11 -26.35
CA MET A 1 33.79 -12.79 -25.43
C MET A 1 34.14 -11.78 -24.34
N ALA A 2 33.60 -11.99 -23.19
CA ALA A 2 33.99 -11.20 -21.99
C ALA A 2 34.15 -12.20 -20.86
N HIS A 3 35.39 -12.45 -20.45
CA HIS A 3 35.75 -13.30 -19.30
C HIS A 3 35.67 -12.43 -18.05
N LEU A 4 34.77 -12.74 -17.13
CA LEU A 4 34.84 -12.27 -15.74
C LEU A 4 35.56 -13.32 -14.93
N PHE A 5 36.80 -13.07 -14.53
CA PHE A 5 37.54 -13.83 -13.53
C PHE A 5 37.22 -13.25 -12.14
N CYS A 6 36.72 -14.07 -11.25
CA CYS A 6 36.81 -13.85 -9.82
C CYS A 6 37.52 -15.07 -9.24
N GLY A 7 38.76 -14.88 -8.83
CA GLY A 7 39.62 -15.96 -8.32
C GLY A 7 39.82 -15.86 -6.84
N THR A 8 39.62 -16.96 -6.10
CA THR A 8 40.56 -17.46 -5.09
C THR A 8 40.39 -18.98 -4.99
N ALA A 9 41.50 -19.65 -4.83
CA ALA A 9 41.68 -21.09 -4.98
C ALA A 9 40.80 -21.92 -4.02
N GLU A 10 40.46 -23.11 -4.56
CA GLU A 10 39.76 -24.26 -3.97
C GLU A 10 38.25 -24.28 -4.15
N GLY A 11 37.85 -24.94 -5.26
CA GLY A 11 36.47 -25.39 -5.43
C GLY A 11 35.68 -24.82 -6.61
N VAL A 12 36.31 -24.48 -7.72
CA VAL A 12 35.57 -24.09 -8.95
C VAL A 12 34.94 -25.33 -9.59
N ARG A 13 33.63 -25.52 -9.40
CA ARG A 13 32.85 -26.39 -10.29
C ARG A 13 32.49 -25.61 -11.54
N ARG A 14 32.85 -26.15 -12.69
CA ARG A 14 32.47 -25.60 -13.99
C ARG A 14 30.97 -25.60 -14.14
N TYR A 15 30.40 -24.44 -14.47
CA TYR A 15 29.02 -24.26 -14.85
C TYR A 15 28.89 -24.60 -16.35
N GLU A 16 28.17 -25.64 -16.70
CA GLU A 16 27.71 -25.87 -18.07
C GLU A 16 26.28 -25.39 -18.19
N PRO A 17 26.00 -24.39 -19.04
CA PRO A 17 24.64 -23.95 -19.28
C PRO A 17 23.94 -24.94 -20.20
N HIS A 18 22.90 -25.60 -19.72
CA HIS A 18 22.02 -26.41 -20.57
C HIS A 18 20.96 -25.49 -21.19
N LEU A 19 20.99 -25.44 -22.54
CA LEU A 19 19.95 -24.79 -23.35
C LEU A 19 18.84 -25.81 -23.66
N HIS A 20 17.63 -25.55 -23.19
CA HIS A 20 16.45 -26.27 -23.63
C HIS A 20 15.48 -25.26 -24.25
N ASN A 21 15.14 -25.46 -25.54
CA ASN A 21 14.21 -24.60 -26.31
C ASN A 21 14.57 -23.09 -26.38
N GLY A 22 15.86 -22.77 -26.50
CA GLY A 22 16.28 -21.37 -26.72
C GLY A 22 16.05 -20.38 -25.57
N ARG A 23 15.66 -20.86 -24.37
CA ARG A 23 15.54 -20.06 -23.17
C ARG A 23 16.59 -20.45 -22.13
N LEU A 24 17.29 -19.44 -21.64
CA LEU A 24 18.24 -19.62 -20.55
C LEU A 24 17.41 -19.83 -19.24
N PHE A 25 17.34 -21.11 -18.80
CA PHE A 25 16.82 -21.41 -17.48
C PHE A 25 17.98 -21.29 -16.48
N CYS A 26 18.02 -20.20 -15.74
CA CYS A 26 18.75 -20.17 -14.48
C CYS A 26 18.00 -21.10 -13.50
N LEU A 27 18.50 -22.30 -13.27
CA LEU A 27 18.08 -23.14 -12.16
C LEU A 27 18.40 -22.34 -10.88
N ALA A 28 17.40 -21.67 -10.34
CA ALA A 28 17.48 -21.02 -9.04
C ALA A 28 17.89 -22.10 -8.03
N TYR A 29 19.05 -21.93 -7.47
CA TYR A 29 19.56 -22.74 -6.36
C TYR A 29 18.68 -22.41 -5.14
N ASN A 30 17.59 -23.18 -5.00
CA ASN A 30 16.66 -23.11 -3.88
C ASN A 30 17.29 -23.73 -2.63
N ARG A 31 18.48 -23.23 -2.23
CA ARG A 31 19.01 -23.47 -0.89
C ARG A 31 18.43 -22.35 -0.04
N GLU A 32 17.41 -22.66 0.73
CA GLU A 32 17.00 -21.77 1.82
C GLU A 32 18.26 -21.41 2.63
N MET A 33 18.60 -20.13 2.63
CA MET A 33 19.71 -19.67 3.48
C MET A 33 19.33 -19.95 4.93
N PRO A 34 20.28 -20.40 5.76
CA PRO A 34 20.00 -20.59 7.18
C PRO A 34 19.37 -19.33 7.79
N ASP A 35 18.42 -19.50 8.69
CA ASP A 35 17.67 -18.38 9.31
C ASP A 35 18.59 -17.32 9.98
N SER A 36 19.85 -17.71 10.29
CA SER A 36 20.89 -16.82 10.81
C SER A 36 21.33 -15.71 9.84
N HIS A 37 21.06 -15.83 8.53
CA HIS A 37 21.45 -14.84 7.53
C HIS A 37 20.35 -13.82 7.22
N HIS A 38 19.11 -14.06 7.67
CA HIS A 38 18.00 -13.15 7.44
C HIS A 38 17.94 -12.04 8.52
N PRO A 39 17.52 -10.83 8.12
CA PRO A 39 17.32 -9.73 9.06
C PRO A 39 16.37 -10.11 10.20
N ARG A 40 16.76 -9.77 11.43
CA ARG A 40 15.97 -10.03 12.64
C ARG A 40 15.44 -8.78 13.30
N ARG A 41 15.96 -7.62 12.92
CA ARG A 41 15.61 -6.31 13.48
C ARG A 41 15.26 -5.35 12.35
N ILE A 42 13.97 -5.23 12.07
CA ILE A 42 13.49 -4.48 10.91
C ILE A 42 12.86 -3.17 11.35
N ALA A 43 13.29 -2.06 10.74
CA ALA A 43 12.62 -0.77 10.83
C ALA A 43 11.72 -0.59 9.59
N CYS A 44 10.42 -0.39 9.80
CA CYS A 44 9.44 -0.16 8.74
C CYS A 44 9.02 1.31 8.73
N LEU A 45 9.33 2.04 7.66
CA LEU A 45 8.97 3.46 7.51
C LEU A 45 7.64 3.67 6.78
N GLN A 46 6.96 2.56 6.40
CA GLN A 46 5.70 2.57 5.66
C GLN A 46 4.78 1.43 6.12
N PRO A 47 3.45 1.65 6.14
CA PRO A 47 2.47 0.62 6.48
C PRO A 47 2.54 -0.63 5.60
N SER A 48 2.79 -0.49 4.29
CA SER A 48 2.88 -1.61 3.35
C SER A 48 3.90 -2.66 3.79
N ALA A 49 5.10 -2.24 4.22
CA ALA A 49 6.14 -3.14 4.70
C ALA A 49 5.67 -3.94 5.94
N THR A 50 4.99 -3.28 6.87
CA THR A 50 4.47 -3.92 8.08
C THR A 50 3.35 -4.90 7.78
N VAL A 51 2.43 -4.56 6.88
CA VAL A 51 1.36 -5.44 6.41
C VAL A 51 1.93 -6.68 5.74
N ILE A 52 2.92 -6.52 4.86
CA ILE A 52 3.57 -7.65 4.18
C ILE A 52 4.26 -8.55 5.21
N LEU A 53 5.02 -8.00 6.15
CA LEU A 53 5.66 -8.78 7.21
C LEU A 53 4.65 -9.51 8.09
N ALA A 54 3.50 -8.89 8.39
CA ALA A 54 2.41 -9.54 9.11
C ALA A 54 1.84 -10.72 8.31
N SER A 55 1.55 -10.51 7.02
CA SER A 55 0.97 -11.52 6.13
C SER A 55 1.86 -12.75 5.95
N VAL A 56 3.20 -12.57 6.02
CA VAL A 56 4.13 -13.69 5.93
C VAL A 56 4.61 -14.20 7.30
N GLY A 57 3.98 -13.75 8.41
CA GLY A 57 4.26 -14.23 9.77
C GLY A 57 5.64 -13.84 10.28
N LYS A 58 6.15 -12.66 9.92
CA LYS A 58 7.45 -12.12 10.35
C LYS A 58 7.31 -10.75 11.06
N LEU A 59 6.11 -10.45 11.56
CA LEU A 59 5.84 -9.22 12.28
C LEU A 59 6.68 -9.12 13.59
N ASP A 60 7.09 -10.24 14.15
CA ASP A 60 7.96 -10.33 15.32
C ASP A 60 9.35 -9.72 15.11
N ARG A 61 9.80 -9.51 13.90
CA ARG A 61 11.10 -8.90 13.54
C ARG A 61 11.07 -7.37 13.51
N VAL A 62 9.90 -6.73 13.53
CA VAL A 62 9.78 -5.27 13.52
C VAL A 62 10.22 -4.69 14.88
N VAL A 63 11.22 -3.85 14.90
CA VAL A 63 11.75 -3.15 16.10
C VAL A 63 11.45 -1.66 16.08
N ALA A 64 11.16 -1.08 14.91
CA ALA A 64 10.74 0.29 14.75
C ALA A 64 9.70 0.40 13.62
N CYS A 65 8.72 1.26 13.80
CA CYS A 65 7.70 1.52 12.78
C CYS A 65 7.08 2.90 12.97
N THR A 66 6.33 3.37 11.98
CA THR A 66 5.59 4.63 12.08
C THR A 66 4.28 4.46 12.85
N LYS A 67 3.66 5.56 13.26
CA LYS A 67 2.30 5.53 13.83
C LYS A 67 1.29 4.93 12.84
N TYR A 68 1.45 5.20 11.55
CA TYR A 68 0.56 4.68 10.49
C TYR A 68 0.64 3.15 10.36
N CYS A 69 1.83 2.58 10.61
CA CYS A 69 1.98 1.12 10.68
C CYS A 69 1.11 0.51 11.79
N VAL A 70 1.03 1.18 12.95
CA VAL A 70 0.23 0.73 14.10
C VAL A 70 -1.27 0.88 13.84
N ASP A 71 -1.66 1.87 13.04
CA ASP A 71 -3.06 2.07 12.67
C ASP A 71 -3.55 0.92 11.76
N VAL A 72 -2.71 0.48 10.82
CA VAL A 72 -3.03 -0.59 9.86
C VAL A 72 -2.78 -2.00 10.41
N VAL A 73 -1.79 -2.17 11.31
CA VAL A 73 -1.43 -3.45 11.96
C VAL A 73 -1.51 -3.28 13.48
N PRO A 74 -2.72 -3.34 14.08
CA PRO A 74 -2.93 -3.09 15.50
C PRO A 74 -2.16 -4.03 16.44
N GLU A 75 -1.75 -5.21 15.98
CA GLU A 75 -0.94 -6.18 16.72
C GLU A 75 0.40 -5.61 17.17
N LEU A 76 0.91 -4.59 16.49
CA LEU A 76 2.11 -3.86 16.89
C LEU A 76 1.96 -3.17 18.25
N ARG A 77 0.73 -2.81 18.67
CA ARG A 77 0.45 -2.11 19.94
C ARG A 77 0.96 -2.87 21.15
N GLY A 78 0.94 -4.20 21.09
CA GLY A 78 1.44 -5.06 22.17
C GLY A 78 2.94 -4.91 22.44
N GLY A 79 3.71 -4.40 21.48
CA GLY A 79 5.16 -4.18 21.58
C GLY A 79 5.58 -2.74 21.80
N LEU A 80 4.66 -1.77 21.76
CA LEU A 80 4.99 -0.35 21.85
C LEU A 80 5.52 0.05 23.21
N ARG A 81 6.56 0.91 23.22
CA ARG A 81 7.12 1.53 24.43
C ARG A 81 7.41 3.01 24.18
N LYS A 82 7.18 3.80 25.24
CA LYS A 82 7.40 5.26 25.24
C LYS A 82 8.87 5.67 25.47
N ASP A 83 9.73 4.75 25.94
CA ASP A 83 11.10 5.11 26.32
C ASP A 83 12.14 4.19 25.67
N VAL A 84 13.08 4.81 24.93
CA VAL A 84 14.12 4.12 24.15
C VAL A 84 15.21 3.51 25.05
N ARG A 85 15.36 3.98 26.32
CA ARG A 85 16.54 3.74 27.15
C ARG A 85 16.42 2.63 28.20
N LYS A 86 15.26 1.99 28.37
CA LYS A 86 15.08 0.95 29.39
C LYS A 86 14.97 -0.43 28.78
N ASP A 87 16.01 -1.23 28.89
CA ASP A 87 15.95 -2.65 28.59
C ASP A 87 14.93 -3.33 29.51
N SER A 88 14.01 -4.10 28.94
CA SER A 88 13.07 -4.85 29.76
C SER A 88 13.68 -6.20 30.13
N ALA A 89 13.86 -6.44 31.41
CA ALA A 89 14.28 -7.71 32.00
C ALA A 89 13.30 -8.89 31.68
N ASN A 90 12.17 -8.63 31.00
CA ASN A 90 11.09 -9.59 30.78
C ASN A 90 10.95 -10.12 29.33
N GLY A 91 11.97 -10.01 28.48
CA GLY A 91 11.94 -10.62 27.12
C GLY A 91 10.80 -10.14 26.20
N LYS A 92 10.00 -9.13 26.62
CA LYS A 92 8.93 -8.59 25.80
C LYS A 92 9.49 -7.72 24.68
N ARG A 93 9.05 -8.00 23.46
CA ARG A 93 9.34 -7.26 22.24
C ARG A 93 9.16 -5.76 22.46
N ARG A 94 10.15 -4.98 22.02
CA ARG A 94 10.15 -3.53 22.09
C ARG A 94 10.08 -2.95 20.70
N ILE A 95 9.02 -2.18 20.42
CA ILE A 95 8.84 -1.46 19.17
C ILE A 95 8.90 0.04 19.45
N VAL A 96 9.73 0.75 18.69
CA VAL A 96 9.88 2.21 18.76
C VAL A 96 9.03 2.85 17.66
N ILE A 97 8.23 3.85 18.01
CA ILE A 97 7.57 4.69 17.01
C ILE A 97 8.57 5.73 16.53
N ILE A 98 8.79 5.74 15.23
CA ILE A 98 9.65 6.67 14.51
C ILE A 98 8.83 7.49 13.52
N ALA A 99 9.44 8.54 12.98
CA ALA A 99 8.83 9.32 11.91
C ALA A 99 8.68 8.47 10.63
N ASP A 100 7.82 8.92 9.72
CA ASP A 100 7.62 8.29 8.41
C ASP A 100 8.81 8.57 7.46
N SER A 101 8.79 7.93 6.26
CA SER A 101 9.87 8.08 5.28
C SER A 101 10.09 9.52 4.80
N TRP A 102 9.09 10.40 4.97
CA TRP A 102 9.15 11.81 4.52
C TRP A 102 9.86 12.70 5.53
N THR A 103 9.78 12.36 6.81
CA THR A 103 10.24 13.21 7.92
C THR A 103 11.25 12.51 8.83
N SER A 104 11.55 11.23 8.56
CA SER A 104 12.46 10.42 9.39
C SER A 104 13.88 10.98 9.42
N LYS A 105 14.46 10.91 10.62
CA LYS A 105 15.87 11.22 10.84
C LYS A 105 16.65 9.92 11.03
N ALA A 106 17.85 9.84 10.44
CA ALA A 106 18.71 8.68 10.59
C ALA A 106 18.95 8.30 12.05
N SER A 107 19.14 9.28 12.94
CA SER A 107 19.38 9.04 14.38
C SER A 107 18.24 8.31 15.09
N GLU A 108 16.97 8.55 14.69
CA GLU A 108 15.80 7.86 15.24
C GLU A 108 15.79 6.39 14.79
N ILE A 109 16.07 6.16 13.51
CA ILE A 109 16.10 4.82 12.91
C ILE A 109 17.26 4.01 13.51
N LEU A 110 18.46 4.59 13.51
CA LEU A 110 19.67 3.96 14.04
C LEU A 110 19.57 3.67 15.55
N GLY A 111 18.85 4.51 16.29
CA GLY A 111 18.58 4.29 17.72
C GLY A 111 17.80 3.00 18.02
N ALA A 112 17.01 2.50 17.06
CA ALA A 112 16.34 1.21 17.16
C ALA A 112 17.25 0.02 16.82
N GLN A 113 18.49 0.25 16.37
CA GLN A 113 19.48 -0.75 15.97
C GLN A 113 18.90 -1.80 15.00
N PRO A 114 18.33 -1.40 13.87
CA PRO A 114 17.86 -2.33 12.87
C PRO A 114 19.04 -2.94 12.10
N ASP A 115 18.82 -4.11 11.52
CA ASP A 115 19.71 -4.74 10.53
C ASP A 115 19.15 -4.67 9.10
N LEU A 116 17.89 -4.21 8.98
CA LEU A 116 17.22 -3.88 7.73
C LEU A 116 16.27 -2.70 7.95
N VAL A 117 16.30 -1.73 7.04
CA VAL A 117 15.30 -0.65 6.93
C VAL A 117 14.50 -0.87 5.66
N ILE A 118 13.17 -0.84 5.76
CA ILE A 118 12.25 -0.91 4.61
C ILE A 118 11.47 0.39 4.55
N ALA A 119 11.53 1.06 3.40
CA ALA A 119 10.81 2.31 3.15
C ALA A 119 10.26 2.35 1.72
N ALA A 120 9.18 3.12 1.52
CA ALA A 120 8.68 3.43 0.19
C ALA A 120 8.87 4.92 -0.12
N VAL A 121 8.91 5.28 -1.41
CA VAL A 121 9.02 6.68 -1.85
C VAL A 121 7.85 7.53 -1.33
N PRO A 122 8.08 8.82 -1.04
CA PRO A 122 9.35 9.55 -1.09
C PRO A 122 10.21 9.29 0.15
N TYR A 123 11.53 9.34 -0.02
CA TYR A 123 12.50 9.16 1.07
C TYR A 123 13.17 10.49 1.41
N GLN A 124 13.68 10.58 2.65
CA GLN A 124 14.67 11.60 3.02
C GLN A 124 16.06 11.14 2.59
N GLU A 125 16.62 11.73 1.55
CA GLU A 125 17.92 11.35 0.97
C GLU A 125 19.04 11.33 2.00
N ALA A 126 19.10 12.34 2.86
CA ALA A 126 20.11 12.41 3.93
C ALA A 126 19.98 11.23 4.91
N ALA A 127 18.75 10.83 5.26
CA ALA A 127 18.52 9.69 6.15
C ALA A 127 18.98 8.37 5.50
N VAL A 128 18.68 8.16 4.23
CA VAL A 128 19.13 6.97 3.48
C VAL A 128 20.66 6.90 3.44
N THR A 129 21.31 8.02 3.15
CA THR A 129 22.77 8.11 3.12
C THR A 129 23.40 7.70 4.45
N GLU A 130 22.90 8.21 5.57
CA GLU A 130 23.42 7.88 6.91
C GLU A 130 23.15 6.42 7.31
N ILE A 131 22.00 5.85 6.93
CA ILE A 131 21.68 4.44 7.16
C ILE A 131 22.67 3.54 6.43
N LEU A 132 22.98 3.84 5.16
CA LEU A 132 23.93 3.07 4.37
C LEU A 132 25.38 3.23 4.88
N LYS A 133 25.79 4.44 5.29
CA LYS A 133 27.11 4.68 5.91
C LYS A 133 27.27 3.90 7.23
N ALA A 134 26.20 3.68 7.98
CA ALA A 134 26.19 2.86 9.17
C ALA A 134 26.25 1.34 8.89
N GLY A 135 26.32 0.93 7.63
CA GLY A 135 26.39 -0.48 7.21
C GLY A 135 25.06 -1.23 7.32
N ILE A 136 23.94 -0.53 7.49
CA ILE A 136 22.62 -1.13 7.60
C ILE A 136 22.04 -1.32 6.20
N ARG A 137 21.42 -2.46 5.95
CA ARG A 137 20.74 -2.76 4.70
C ARG A 137 19.50 -1.87 4.55
N PHE A 138 19.29 -1.36 3.34
CA PHE A 138 18.12 -0.55 3.00
C PHE A 138 17.38 -1.15 1.81
N LEU A 139 16.09 -1.41 1.98
CA LEU A 139 15.20 -1.84 0.91
C LEU A 139 14.23 -0.69 0.58
N GLY A 140 14.47 -0.06 -0.55
CA GLY A 140 13.64 1.02 -1.07
C GLY A 140 12.57 0.48 -2.02
N LEU A 141 11.32 0.86 -1.79
CA LEU A 141 10.17 0.45 -2.59
C LEU A 141 9.59 1.65 -3.34
N ALA A 142 9.14 1.42 -4.57
CA ALA A 142 8.53 2.47 -5.40
C ALA A 142 7.44 1.87 -6.32
N PRO A 143 6.44 1.16 -5.77
CA PRO A 143 5.43 0.50 -6.59
C PRO A 143 4.57 1.53 -7.32
N ARG A 144 4.17 1.20 -8.55
CA ARG A 144 3.24 1.97 -9.37
C ARG A 144 2.05 1.12 -9.81
N THR A 145 2.25 -0.16 -10.05
CA THR A 145 1.27 -1.11 -10.55
C THR A 145 1.03 -2.24 -9.54
N LEU A 146 0.03 -3.06 -9.77
CA LEU A 146 -0.18 -4.28 -8.97
C LEU A 146 1.00 -5.25 -9.13
N ASP A 147 1.62 -5.33 -10.31
CA ASP A 147 2.80 -6.18 -10.54
C ASP A 147 4.01 -5.70 -9.74
N ASP A 148 4.20 -4.39 -9.60
CA ASP A 148 5.25 -3.83 -8.71
C ASP A 148 4.97 -4.22 -7.26
N ILE A 149 3.71 -4.20 -6.82
CA ILE A 149 3.32 -4.60 -5.46
C ILE A 149 3.58 -6.10 -5.23
N TYR A 150 3.31 -6.96 -6.21
CA TYR A 150 3.66 -8.38 -6.12
C TYR A 150 5.17 -8.57 -6.03
N THR A 151 5.94 -7.78 -6.77
CA THR A 151 7.41 -7.75 -6.70
C THR A 151 7.88 -7.32 -5.30
N ASP A 152 7.31 -6.28 -4.72
CA ASP A 152 7.64 -5.81 -3.37
C ASP A 152 7.33 -6.88 -2.32
N ILE A 153 6.18 -7.57 -2.42
CA ILE A 153 5.83 -8.70 -1.55
C ILE A 153 6.87 -9.80 -1.67
N ALA A 154 7.27 -10.17 -2.88
CA ALA A 154 8.28 -11.20 -3.12
C ALA A 154 9.63 -10.80 -2.53
N LEU A 155 10.10 -9.56 -2.77
CA LEU A 155 11.38 -9.04 -2.27
C LEU A 155 11.44 -9.00 -0.73
N ILE A 156 10.40 -8.45 -0.09
CA ILE A 156 10.33 -8.40 1.38
C ILE A 156 10.30 -9.83 1.94
N SER A 157 9.46 -10.70 1.38
CA SER A 157 9.30 -12.07 1.86
C SER A 157 10.60 -12.88 1.72
N ALA A 158 11.28 -12.77 0.59
CA ALA A 158 12.58 -13.42 0.37
C ALA A 158 13.64 -12.89 1.32
N SER A 159 13.70 -11.58 1.55
CA SER A 159 14.68 -10.96 2.44
C SER A 159 14.58 -11.47 3.87
N VAL A 160 13.39 -11.89 4.30
CA VAL A 160 13.14 -12.39 5.67
C VAL A 160 13.00 -13.92 5.75
N GLY A 161 13.37 -14.67 4.71
CA GLY A 161 13.27 -16.13 4.67
C GLY A 161 11.82 -16.65 4.74
N ALA A 162 10.90 -15.98 4.04
CA ALA A 162 9.49 -16.33 3.97
C ALA A 162 8.98 -16.39 2.52
N GLY A 163 9.85 -16.69 1.55
CA GLY A 163 9.55 -16.64 0.12
C GLY A 163 8.32 -17.44 -0.28
N GLU A 164 8.16 -18.70 0.19
CA GLU A 164 6.98 -19.52 -0.12
C GLU A 164 5.68 -18.88 0.42
N ARG A 165 5.72 -18.27 1.61
CA ARG A 165 4.56 -17.57 2.15
C ARG A 165 4.25 -16.33 1.34
N GLY A 166 5.27 -15.59 0.90
CA GLY A 166 5.12 -14.46 -0.01
C GLY A 166 4.45 -14.88 -1.32
N SER A 167 4.90 -15.97 -1.93
CA SER A 167 4.28 -16.52 -3.16
C SER A 167 2.80 -16.89 -2.96
N ARG A 168 2.44 -17.47 -1.82
CA ARG A 168 1.03 -17.75 -1.49
C ARG A 168 0.21 -16.46 -1.35
N VAL A 169 0.73 -15.47 -0.63
CA VAL A 169 0.05 -14.16 -0.49
C VAL A 169 -0.21 -13.52 -1.86
N ILE A 170 0.78 -13.55 -2.77
CA ILE A 170 0.63 -13.04 -4.13
C ILE A 170 -0.45 -13.80 -4.89
N SER A 171 -0.40 -15.13 -4.86
CA SER A 171 -1.39 -15.99 -5.53
C SER A 171 -2.81 -15.74 -5.02
N ASP A 172 -2.97 -15.59 -3.70
CA ASP A 172 -4.27 -15.30 -3.07
C ASP A 172 -4.81 -13.92 -3.48
N MET A 173 -3.93 -12.91 -3.57
CA MET A 173 -4.30 -11.58 -4.08
C MET A 173 -4.74 -11.63 -5.54
N GLN A 174 -3.97 -12.28 -6.39
CA GLN A 174 -4.28 -12.43 -7.81
C GLN A 174 -5.61 -13.18 -8.02
N ALA A 175 -5.83 -14.26 -7.29
CA ALA A 175 -7.06 -15.02 -7.34
C ALA A 175 -8.28 -14.18 -6.91
N ALA A 176 -8.14 -13.38 -5.84
CA ALA A 176 -9.20 -12.50 -5.36
C ALA A 176 -9.53 -11.38 -6.36
N ILE A 177 -8.52 -10.81 -7.03
CA ILE A 177 -8.71 -9.79 -8.06
C ILE A 177 -9.41 -10.39 -9.27
N GLU A 178 -8.99 -11.56 -9.71
CA GLU A 178 -9.61 -12.25 -10.86
C GLU A 178 -11.04 -12.68 -10.56
N ASP A 179 -11.33 -13.06 -9.32
CA ASP A 179 -12.70 -13.39 -8.92
C ASP A 179 -13.65 -12.19 -9.03
N VAL A 180 -13.25 -11.02 -8.53
CA VAL A 180 -14.04 -9.78 -8.69
C VAL A 180 -14.17 -9.40 -10.17
N ARG A 181 -13.10 -9.50 -10.96
CA ARG A 181 -13.12 -9.23 -12.41
C ARG A 181 -14.14 -10.09 -13.15
N ARG A 182 -14.22 -11.39 -12.82
CA ARG A 182 -15.23 -12.29 -13.39
C ARG A 182 -16.66 -11.91 -13.02
N GLN A 183 -16.88 -11.53 -11.75
CA GLN A 183 -18.19 -11.13 -11.26
C GLN A 183 -18.67 -9.83 -11.91
N THR A 184 -17.77 -8.94 -12.31
CA THR A 184 -18.09 -7.65 -12.93
C THR A 184 -18.09 -7.67 -14.46
N ALA A 185 -17.58 -8.75 -15.09
CA ALA A 185 -17.34 -8.82 -16.53
C ALA A 185 -18.58 -8.55 -17.41
N SER A 186 -19.77 -8.90 -16.93
CA SER A 186 -21.04 -8.68 -17.65
C SER A 186 -21.81 -7.43 -17.20
N LEU A 187 -21.27 -6.69 -16.22
CA LEU A 187 -21.92 -5.50 -15.67
C LEU A 187 -21.57 -4.25 -16.49
N PRO A 188 -22.47 -3.26 -16.58
CA PRO A 188 -22.15 -1.99 -17.21
C PRO A 188 -20.99 -1.30 -16.51
N ARG A 189 -19.96 -0.88 -17.27
CA ARG A 189 -18.84 -0.13 -16.72
C ARG A 189 -19.29 1.27 -16.35
N LYS A 190 -18.91 1.72 -15.17
CA LYS A 190 -19.20 3.07 -14.68
C LYS A 190 -17.94 3.93 -14.69
N ARG A 191 -18.11 5.21 -15.03
CA ARG A 191 -17.04 6.22 -14.93
C ARG A 191 -16.77 6.54 -13.46
N VAL A 192 -15.53 6.25 -13.00
CA VAL A 192 -15.14 6.35 -11.59
C VAL A 192 -14.00 7.36 -11.45
N PHE A 193 -14.19 8.38 -10.65
CA PHE A 193 -13.10 9.21 -10.17
C PHE A 193 -12.74 8.83 -8.73
N SER A 194 -11.47 8.56 -8.50
CA SER A 194 -10.94 8.27 -7.16
C SER A 194 -9.81 9.23 -6.82
N GLU A 195 -9.90 9.87 -5.64
CA GLU A 195 -8.89 10.80 -5.16
C GLU A 195 -8.25 10.32 -3.84
N GLU A 196 -6.93 10.47 -3.73
CA GLU A 196 -6.16 10.19 -2.51
C GLU A 196 -5.87 11.44 -1.68
N TRP A 197 -6.10 12.64 -2.25
CA TRP A 197 -5.91 13.91 -1.59
C TRP A 197 -6.86 14.95 -2.15
N GLY A 198 -7.45 15.75 -1.27
CA GLY A 198 -8.53 16.64 -1.66
C GLY A 198 -8.11 18.08 -1.97
N LYS A 199 -6.90 18.53 -1.53
CA LYS A 199 -6.45 19.90 -1.75
C LYS A 199 -4.92 20.01 -1.66
N PRO A 200 -4.20 20.06 -2.82
CA PRO A 200 -4.76 19.98 -4.18
C PRO A 200 -5.47 18.63 -4.41
N ILE A 201 -6.33 18.54 -5.42
CA ILE A 201 -6.93 17.27 -5.80
C ILE A 201 -5.86 16.41 -6.46
N ILE A 202 -5.59 15.24 -5.88
CA ILE A 202 -4.67 14.25 -6.43
C ILE A 202 -5.47 12.98 -6.70
N ALA A 203 -5.48 12.54 -7.96
CA ALA A 203 -6.09 11.26 -8.33
C ALA A 203 -5.34 10.10 -7.66
N SER A 204 -6.07 9.06 -7.31
CA SER A 204 -5.49 7.85 -6.71
C SER A 204 -4.41 7.22 -7.58
N GLN A 205 -3.53 6.45 -6.98
CA GLN A 205 -2.35 5.85 -7.61
C GLN A 205 -2.70 4.87 -8.75
N PRO A 206 -1.75 4.56 -9.65
CA PRO A 206 -2.00 3.66 -10.78
C PRO A 206 -2.54 2.29 -10.39
N TRP A 207 -2.06 1.67 -9.30
CA TRP A 207 -2.61 0.40 -8.82
C TRP A 207 -4.09 0.50 -8.42
N VAL A 208 -4.55 1.68 -7.94
CA VAL A 208 -5.98 1.91 -7.63
C VAL A 208 -6.79 2.00 -8.92
N ALA A 209 -6.24 2.61 -9.98
CA ALA A 209 -6.88 2.59 -11.29
C ALA A 209 -7.05 1.15 -11.80
N GLU A 210 -6.03 0.29 -11.67
CA GLU A 210 -6.11 -1.14 -12.02
C GLU A 210 -7.18 -1.89 -11.20
N LEU A 211 -7.33 -1.55 -9.91
CA LEU A 211 -8.39 -2.10 -9.06
C LEU A 211 -9.78 -1.61 -9.46
N VAL A 212 -9.94 -0.34 -9.85
CA VAL A 212 -11.19 0.20 -10.39
C VAL A 212 -11.58 -0.54 -11.66
N GLU A 213 -10.63 -0.78 -12.57
CA GLU A 213 -10.85 -1.56 -13.79
C GLU A 213 -11.29 -3.01 -13.45
N ALA A 214 -10.63 -3.66 -12.50
CA ALA A 214 -11.00 -4.99 -12.03
C ALA A 214 -12.37 -5.03 -11.36
N ALA A 215 -12.78 -3.94 -10.72
CA ALA A 215 -14.10 -3.77 -10.09
C ALA A 215 -15.21 -3.40 -11.10
N GLY A 216 -14.93 -3.41 -12.41
CA GLY A 216 -15.91 -3.09 -13.47
C GLY A 216 -16.16 -1.59 -13.65
N GLY A 217 -15.21 -0.73 -13.23
CA GLY A 217 -15.23 0.70 -13.50
C GLY A 217 -14.32 1.10 -14.66
N GLU A 218 -14.43 2.36 -15.06
CA GLU A 218 -13.53 3.09 -15.94
C GLU A 218 -12.91 4.22 -15.12
N PHE A 219 -11.59 4.17 -14.89
CA PHE A 219 -10.91 5.18 -14.09
C PHE A 219 -10.79 6.50 -14.85
N LEU A 220 -11.24 7.59 -14.24
CA LEU A 220 -11.18 8.93 -14.83
C LEU A 220 -9.97 9.72 -14.34
N GLY A 221 -9.37 10.47 -15.28
CA GLY A 221 -8.19 11.29 -15.04
C GLY A 221 -6.87 10.50 -15.13
N LYS A 222 -5.76 11.19 -14.85
CA LYS A 222 -4.42 10.59 -14.86
C LYS A 222 -4.07 10.10 -13.45
N PRO A 223 -3.90 8.78 -13.23
CA PRO A 223 -3.58 8.24 -11.92
C PRO A 223 -2.32 8.85 -11.31
N GLY A 224 -2.33 9.07 -9.99
CA GLY A 224 -1.20 9.61 -9.22
C GLY A 224 -0.84 11.06 -9.54
N SER A 225 -1.71 11.80 -10.24
CA SER A 225 -1.43 13.17 -10.69
C SER A 225 -2.40 14.17 -10.09
N GLN A 226 -1.94 15.42 -9.98
CA GLN A 226 -2.83 16.53 -9.63
C GLN A 226 -3.86 16.75 -10.75
N CYS A 227 -5.11 16.96 -10.34
CA CYS A 227 -6.24 17.20 -11.21
C CYS A 227 -6.91 18.53 -10.89
N TYR A 228 -7.59 19.10 -11.89
CA TYR A 228 -8.43 20.28 -11.68
C TYR A 228 -9.90 19.87 -11.56
N ALA A 229 -10.59 20.46 -10.58
CA ALA A 229 -11.98 20.11 -10.27
C ALA A 229 -12.92 20.26 -11.49
N VAL A 230 -12.70 21.30 -12.30
CA VAL A 230 -13.49 21.56 -13.52
C VAL A 230 -13.29 20.49 -14.60
N GLU A 231 -12.10 19.92 -14.70
CA GLU A 231 -11.83 18.84 -15.66
C GLU A 231 -12.56 17.56 -15.22
N ILE A 232 -12.51 17.23 -13.94
CA ILE A 232 -13.23 16.08 -13.39
C ILE A 232 -14.75 16.26 -13.54
N ALA A 233 -15.28 17.47 -13.29
CA ALA A 233 -16.69 17.76 -13.50
C ALA A 233 -17.12 17.55 -14.97
N ARG A 234 -16.28 17.93 -15.95
CA ARG A 234 -16.55 17.72 -17.39
C ARG A 234 -16.55 16.25 -17.80
N LEU A 235 -15.75 15.41 -17.13
CA LEU A 235 -15.73 13.97 -17.36
C LEU A 235 -17.00 13.28 -16.81
N ASP A 236 -17.80 14.00 -16.03
CA ASP A 236 -19.07 13.56 -15.44
C ASP A 236 -18.98 12.17 -14.79
N PRO A 237 -18.25 11.99 -13.69
CA PRO A 237 -18.17 10.71 -13.01
C PRO A 237 -19.55 10.23 -12.55
N GLU A 238 -19.78 8.93 -12.67
CA GLU A 238 -20.95 8.23 -12.13
C GLU A 238 -20.73 7.77 -10.69
N VAL A 239 -19.45 7.61 -10.30
CA VAL A 239 -19.04 7.27 -8.94
C VAL A 239 -17.82 8.12 -8.56
N ILE A 240 -17.86 8.72 -7.35
CA ILE A 240 -16.73 9.45 -6.77
C ILE A 240 -16.30 8.73 -5.51
N ILE A 241 -15.00 8.43 -5.42
CA ILE A 241 -14.35 7.80 -4.27
C ILE A 241 -13.37 8.80 -3.65
N ALA A 242 -13.47 9.03 -2.35
CA ALA A 242 -12.48 9.78 -1.59
C ALA A 242 -11.76 8.84 -0.61
N ALA A 243 -10.47 8.58 -0.86
CA ALA A 243 -9.59 7.78 -0.01
C ALA A 243 -8.42 8.64 0.48
N TRP A 244 -8.74 9.73 1.22
CA TRP A 244 -7.75 10.73 1.58
C TRP A 244 -6.78 10.21 2.64
N CYS A 245 -5.49 10.25 2.31
CA CYS A 245 -4.40 9.79 3.17
C CYS A 245 -4.49 10.36 4.59
N GLY A 246 -4.59 9.50 5.59
CA GLY A 246 -4.66 9.84 6.99
C GLY A 246 -5.94 10.56 7.44
N ALA A 247 -6.95 10.67 6.57
CA ALA A 247 -8.20 11.35 6.91
C ALA A 247 -9.22 10.42 7.58
N GLY A 248 -9.25 9.13 7.19
CA GLY A 248 -10.20 8.14 7.71
C GLY A 248 -11.63 8.65 7.67
N ASP A 249 -12.35 8.59 8.80
CA ASP A 249 -13.74 9.04 8.90
C ASP A 249 -13.95 10.56 8.79
N ARG A 250 -12.88 11.36 8.77
CA ARG A 250 -12.94 12.82 8.67
C ARG A 250 -13.15 13.32 7.24
N VAL A 251 -13.19 12.44 6.24
CA VAL A 251 -13.50 12.82 4.85
C VAL A 251 -14.91 13.44 4.79
N PRO A 252 -15.05 14.70 4.33
CA PRO A 252 -16.31 15.44 4.37
C PRO A 252 -17.20 15.11 3.15
N LEU A 253 -17.74 13.89 3.06
CA LEU A 253 -18.49 13.40 1.89
C LEU A 253 -19.64 14.30 1.46
N ALA A 254 -20.43 14.81 2.44
CA ALA A 254 -21.52 15.71 2.13
C ALA A 254 -21.04 17.01 1.46
N ARG A 255 -19.88 17.54 1.88
CA ARG A 255 -19.28 18.71 1.26
C ARG A 255 -18.75 18.40 -0.14
N ILE A 256 -18.16 17.22 -0.37
CA ILE A 256 -17.70 16.79 -1.69
C ILE A 256 -18.88 16.69 -2.66
N ALA A 257 -19.99 16.07 -2.23
CA ALA A 257 -21.18 15.89 -3.05
C ALA A 257 -21.95 17.20 -3.31
N SER A 258 -21.95 18.13 -2.36
CA SER A 258 -22.67 19.41 -2.46
C SER A 258 -21.79 20.58 -2.90
N ALA A 259 -20.54 20.34 -3.25
CA ALA A 259 -19.60 21.40 -3.59
C ALA A 259 -20.12 22.26 -4.74
N SER A 260 -20.34 23.56 -4.43
CA SER A 260 -20.78 24.55 -5.40
C SER A 260 -19.74 24.76 -6.51
N ALA A 261 -20.13 25.42 -7.59
CA ALA A 261 -19.24 25.77 -8.68
C ALA A 261 -18.02 26.57 -8.24
N SER A 262 -18.13 27.34 -7.13
CA SER A 262 -17.02 28.10 -6.56
C SER A 262 -15.98 27.23 -5.82
N GLU A 263 -16.35 26.01 -5.41
CA GLU A 263 -15.43 25.09 -4.72
C GLU A 263 -14.88 24.01 -5.67
N ARG A 264 -15.73 23.11 -6.17
CA ARG A 264 -15.37 22.00 -7.05
C ARG A 264 -16.29 21.87 -8.27
N GLY A 265 -17.53 22.43 -8.22
CA GLY A 265 -18.52 22.30 -9.26
C GLY A 265 -19.04 20.87 -9.48
N TRP A 266 -18.97 20.02 -8.46
CA TRP A 266 -19.31 18.61 -8.58
C TRP A 266 -20.76 18.28 -8.27
N SER A 267 -21.54 19.25 -7.75
CA SER A 267 -22.97 19.07 -7.45
C SER A 267 -23.80 18.60 -8.66
N GLU A 268 -23.37 19.01 -9.86
CA GLU A 268 -24.04 18.69 -11.11
C GLU A 268 -23.55 17.37 -11.76
N THR A 269 -22.54 16.71 -11.20
CA THR A 269 -22.09 15.42 -11.73
C THR A 269 -23.13 14.33 -11.49
N THR A 270 -23.14 13.33 -12.35
CA THR A 270 -24.02 12.15 -12.23
C THR A 270 -23.83 11.48 -10.86
N ALA A 271 -22.60 11.39 -10.36
CA ALA A 271 -22.31 10.83 -9.04
C ALA A 271 -22.98 11.61 -7.91
N ALA A 272 -22.89 12.95 -7.91
CA ALA A 272 -23.48 13.77 -6.85
C ALA A 272 -25.01 13.74 -6.88
N ARG A 273 -25.62 13.87 -8.06
CA ARG A 273 -27.07 13.80 -8.24
C ARG A 273 -27.68 12.48 -7.79
N ASN A 274 -26.95 11.37 -7.99
CA ASN A 274 -27.39 10.03 -7.62
C ASN A 274 -26.85 9.57 -6.25
N ALA A 275 -26.24 10.46 -5.46
CA ALA A 275 -25.64 10.16 -4.17
C ALA A 275 -24.59 9.01 -4.22
N GLN A 276 -23.89 8.87 -5.35
CA GLN A 276 -22.83 7.88 -5.57
C GLN A 276 -21.46 8.47 -5.22
N VAL A 277 -21.37 9.07 -4.03
CA VAL A 277 -20.15 9.63 -3.46
C VAL A 277 -19.80 8.85 -2.21
N TYR A 278 -18.60 8.29 -2.20
CA TYR A 278 -18.15 7.34 -1.19
C TYR A 278 -16.82 7.75 -0.58
N CYS A 279 -16.58 7.31 0.65
CA CYS A 279 -15.27 7.21 1.25
C CYS A 279 -14.88 5.74 1.36
N ILE A 280 -13.68 5.41 0.94
CA ILE A 280 -13.03 4.14 1.27
C ILE A 280 -11.89 4.48 2.22
N SER A 281 -11.76 3.72 3.31
CA SER A 281 -10.67 3.87 4.27
C SER A 281 -9.33 3.84 3.54
N ASP A 282 -8.49 4.84 3.77
CA ASP A 282 -7.27 5.07 2.98
C ASP A 282 -6.26 3.91 3.09
N GLU A 283 -6.21 3.21 4.21
CA GLU A 283 -5.38 2.02 4.36
C GLU A 283 -5.73 0.90 3.38
N LEU A 284 -6.95 0.88 2.84
CA LEU A 284 -7.41 -0.13 1.90
C LEU A 284 -7.02 0.17 0.44
N LEU A 285 -6.72 1.43 0.10
CA LEU A 285 -6.34 1.85 -1.25
C LEU A 285 -4.93 2.43 -1.34
N ASN A 286 -4.45 3.11 -0.28
CA ASN A 286 -3.18 3.82 -0.29
C ASN A 286 -2.04 3.05 0.42
N THR A 287 -2.33 1.81 0.86
CA THR A 287 -1.30 0.90 1.37
C THR A 287 -1.05 -0.19 0.33
N PRO A 288 0.02 -0.09 -0.49
CA PRO A 288 0.33 -1.08 -1.54
C PRO A 288 0.80 -2.41 -0.92
N ALA A 289 -0.16 -3.22 -0.51
CA ALA A 289 0.02 -4.45 0.25
C ALA A 289 -1.26 -5.34 0.13
N PRO A 290 -1.33 -6.52 0.76
CA PRO A 290 -2.51 -7.38 0.71
C PRO A 290 -3.84 -6.76 1.15
N THR A 291 -3.82 -5.63 1.88
CA THR A 291 -5.02 -4.83 2.21
C THR A 291 -5.81 -4.38 0.99
N LEU A 292 -5.16 -4.26 -0.17
CA LEU A 292 -5.79 -3.87 -1.44
C LEU A 292 -6.91 -4.83 -1.88
N VAL A 293 -6.90 -6.09 -1.44
CA VAL A 293 -8.01 -7.02 -1.72
C VAL A 293 -9.30 -6.56 -1.05
N ALA A 294 -9.24 -6.06 0.18
CA ALA A 294 -10.40 -5.46 0.84
C ALA A 294 -10.80 -4.14 0.15
N GLY A 295 -9.83 -3.34 -0.27
CA GLY A 295 -10.05 -2.13 -1.07
C GLY A 295 -10.77 -2.41 -2.40
N LEU A 296 -10.37 -3.46 -3.11
CA LEU A 296 -11.04 -3.91 -4.34
C LEU A 296 -12.52 -4.27 -4.10
N ARG A 297 -12.82 -4.99 -3.01
CA ARG A 297 -14.21 -5.32 -2.66
C ARG A 297 -15.02 -4.07 -2.31
N ALA A 298 -14.40 -3.11 -1.61
CA ALA A 298 -15.03 -1.83 -1.31
C ALA A 298 -15.30 -1.02 -2.60
N LEU A 299 -14.37 -1.00 -3.55
CA LEU A 299 -14.57 -0.42 -4.88
C LEU A 299 -15.72 -1.09 -5.63
N ALA A 300 -15.75 -2.43 -5.66
CA ALA A 300 -16.84 -3.20 -6.30
C ALA A 300 -18.19 -2.89 -5.63
N GLY A 301 -18.23 -2.75 -4.31
CA GLY A 301 -19.43 -2.36 -3.56
C GLY A 301 -19.90 -0.93 -3.88
N ALA A 302 -18.97 0.01 -4.10
CA ALA A 302 -19.30 1.37 -4.51
C ALA A 302 -19.78 1.45 -5.98
N ILE A 303 -19.13 0.69 -6.87
CA ILE A 303 -19.43 0.70 -8.31
C ILE A 303 -20.70 -0.09 -8.61
N HIS A 304 -20.87 -1.26 -8.01
CA HIS A 304 -21.99 -2.19 -8.24
C HIS A 304 -22.68 -2.59 -6.91
N PRO A 305 -23.30 -1.64 -6.19
CA PRO A 305 -23.86 -1.90 -4.86
C PRO A 305 -24.97 -2.97 -4.84
N ALA A 306 -25.69 -3.15 -5.94
CA ALA A 306 -26.71 -4.18 -6.06
C ALA A 306 -26.14 -5.62 -6.07
N VAL A 307 -24.88 -5.79 -6.49
CA VAL A 307 -24.21 -7.10 -6.59
C VAL A 307 -23.36 -7.40 -5.36
N PHE A 308 -22.56 -6.41 -4.93
CA PHE A 308 -21.58 -6.62 -3.86
C PHE A 308 -22.08 -6.17 -2.48
N GLY A 309 -23.14 -5.34 -2.43
CA GLY A 309 -23.67 -4.83 -1.15
C GLY A 309 -22.71 -3.96 -0.37
N PRO A 310 -23.03 -3.67 0.90
CA PRO A 310 -22.15 -2.94 1.81
C PRO A 310 -20.84 -3.69 2.08
N GLN A 311 -19.72 -2.98 2.05
CA GLN A 311 -18.39 -3.54 2.30
C GLN A 311 -17.73 -2.88 3.52
N PRO A 312 -16.91 -3.61 4.30
CA PRO A 312 -16.06 -3.01 5.34
C PRO A 312 -15.19 -1.90 4.76
N GLY A 313 -15.05 -0.79 5.49
CA GLY A 313 -14.25 0.36 5.08
C GLY A 313 -14.88 1.23 3.98
N LEU A 314 -16.07 0.88 3.46
CA LEU A 314 -16.86 1.67 2.52
C LEU A 314 -17.93 2.46 3.26
N ARG A 315 -17.96 3.77 3.05
CA ARG A 315 -18.96 4.68 3.63
C ARG A 315 -19.58 5.55 2.54
N SER A 316 -20.90 5.58 2.45
CA SER A 316 -21.64 6.40 1.50
C SER A 316 -21.97 7.78 2.07
N VAL A 317 -22.15 8.76 1.21
CA VAL A 317 -22.65 10.10 1.57
C VAL A 317 -24.03 10.05 2.25
N THR A 318 -24.85 9.05 1.91
CA THR A 318 -26.20 8.86 2.50
C THR A 318 -26.14 8.29 3.93
N GLN A 319 -25.01 7.71 4.34
CA GLN A 319 -24.80 7.14 5.68
C GLN A 319 -24.19 8.16 6.66
N VAL A 320 -23.77 9.33 6.18
CA VAL A 320 -23.25 10.40 7.03
C VAL A 320 -24.43 11.17 7.64
N PRO A 321 -24.51 11.31 8.99
CA PRO A 321 -25.51 12.17 9.60
C PRO A 321 -25.39 13.58 9.00
N GLN A 322 -26.46 14.07 8.37
CA GLN A 322 -26.51 15.44 7.87
C GLN A 322 -26.22 16.41 9.03
N PRO A 323 -25.29 17.36 8.89
CA PRO A 323 -25.12 18.39 9.90
C PRO A 323 -26.48 19.09 10.08
N ARG A 324 -26.99 19.11 11.30
CA ARG A 324 -28.23 19.84 11.59
C ARG A 324 -27.99 21.30 11.19
N LEU A 325 -28.71 21.76 10.16
CA LEU A 325 -28.72 23.15 9.79
C LEU A 325 -29.09 23.97 11.07
N PRO A 326 -28.38 25.06 11.40
CA PRO A 326 -28.76 25.91 12.50
C PRO A 326 -30.19 26.35 12.27
N ARG A 327 -31.08 26.08 13.24
CA ARG A 327 -32.45 26.62 13.21
C ARG A 327 -32.32 28.12 13.09
N ARG A 328 -32.79 28.69 11.99
CA ARG A 328 -32.98 30.13 11.88
C ARG A 328 -33.98 30.52 12.99
N GLY A 329 -33.46 31.17 14.01
CA GLY A 329 -34.25 31.87 15.00
C GLY A 329 -34.77 33.21 14.45
#